data_2739a51779b0acff362ea3740b0814ef
#
_entry.id   2739a51779b0acff362ea3740b0814ef
#
_cell.length_a   1.000
_cell.length_b   1.000
_cell.length_c   1.000
_cell.angle_alpha   90.00
_cell.angle_beta   90.00
_cell.angle_gamma   90.00
#
_symmetry.space_group_name_H-M   'P 1'
#
loop_
_entity.id
_entity.type
_entity.pdbx_description
1 polymer ?
#
loop_
_entity_poly.entity_id
_entity_poly.type
_entity_poly.pdbx_seq_one_letter_code
_entity_poly.pdbx_strand_id
1 'polypeptide(L)'
;MFYDSPTGSEYPGSSSIYTSRTINSTWACDSYNVTGWDGSSADLEVANLGNVTVFQQPMANALNVWVAEDSKCEGNNRCQVVQAFEAFTTAPYYYRCNISMSLTYNDPRNVSYISDEMAQIATSAIAQTGFVDADGESGQAYPSESVWGLRMTGSADSMGQNMAIFSMGAIAGAAENNLYTSYAGKAPSPGVILQVGHQRLFYTILGAITAAHLVFLWLVAYLANRVMVGPEGALSLALLLRPIADALAALGNGKNNQAFKDAMKNTMVRYEKGPNGKWKLNTS
;
A
#
# COMPACT_ATOMS: atom_id res chain seq x y z
N MET A 1 12.32 -1.90 3.27
CA MET A 1 11.13 -1.71 4.12
C MET A 1 11.05 -2.93 5.01
N PHE A 2 11.18 -2.76 6.31
CA PHE A 2 11.15 -3.90 7.23
C PHE A 2 9.70 -4.20 7.61
N TYR A 3 9.35 -5.48 7.64
CA TYR A 3 8.05 -5.95 8.11
C TYR A 3 8.23 -6.54 9.50
N ASP A 4 7.52 -6.01 10.47
CA ASP A 4 7.41 -6.66 11.77
C ASP A 4 6.11 -7.50 11.75
N SER A 5 6.25 -8.80 11.66
CA SER A 5 5.09 -9.70 11.78
C SER A 5 4.81 -9.95 13.26
N PRO A 6 3.60 -9.76 13.77
CA PRO A 6 3.27 -10.16 15.13
C PRO A 6 3.31 -11.70 15.21
N THR A 7 4.31 -12.21 15.93
CA THR A 7 4.40 -13.62 16.27
C THR A 7 3.47 -13.91 17.45
N GLY A 8 2.27 -14.40 17.17
CA GLY A 8 1.36 -14.85 18.20
C GLY A 8 0.04 -15.29 17.59
N SER A 9 -0.47 -16.42 18.01
CA SER A 9 -1.69 -17.05 17.56
C SER A 9 -2.98 -16.27 17.88
N GLU A 10 -2.88 -15.07 18.44
CA GLU A 10 -4.02 -14.25 18.86
C GLU A 10 -4.57 -13.33 17.75
N TYR A 11 -3.88 -13.23 16.62
CA TYR A 11 -4.34 -12.41 15.49
C TYR A 11 -4.50 -13.28 14.24
N PRO A 12 -5.69 -13.85 13.99
CA PRO A 12 -5.97 -14.52 12.73
C PRO A 12 -6.19 -13.47 11.63
N GLY A 13 -5.11 -13.06 11.04
CA GLY A 13 -5.09 -12.13 9.92
C GLY A 13 -3.70 -11.55 9.76
N SER A 14 -3.16 -11.59 8.56
CA SER A 14 -1.89 -11.00 8.20
C SER A 14 -1.95 -9.47 8.35
N SER A 15 -1.78 -8.95 9.56
CA SER A 15 -1.59 -7.52 9.75
C SER A 15 -0.14 -7.19 9.47
N SER A 16 0.13 -6.61 8.32
CA SER A 16 1.43 -6.04 8.01
C SER A 16 1.62 -4.76 8.80
N ILE A 17 2.64 -4.73 9.64
CA ILE A 17 3.01 -3.54 10.40
C ILE A 17 4.10 -2.82 9.63
N TYR A 18 3.82 -1.60 9.20
CA TYR A 18 4.82 -0.74 8.58
C TYR A 18 5.67 -0.10 9.67
N THR A 19 6.98 -0.23 9.54
CA THR A 19 7.94 0.46 10.41
C THR A 19 8.56 1.64 9.69
N SER A 20 8.90 2.69 10.42
CA SER A 20 9.66 3.83 9.91
C SER A 20 11.17 3.53 9.78
N ARG A 21 11.61 2.33 10.17
CA ARG A 21 13.00 1.90 10.01
C ARG A 21 13.33 1.71 8.56
N THR A 22 14.43 2.27 8.12
CA THR A 22 14.89 2.18 6.73
C THR A 22 16.37 1.88 6.68
N ILE A 23 16.78 1.19 5.63
CA ILE A 23 18.17 1.01 5.23
C ILE A 23 18.29 1.46 3.79
N ASN A 24 19.39 2.10 3.45
CA ASN A 24 19.66 2.56 2.10
C ASN A 24 20.91 1.89 1.55
N SER A 25 20.85 1.47 0.30
CA SER A 25 22.03 1.12 -0.47
C SER A 25 22.32 2.26 -1.46
N THR A 26 23.59 2.65 -1.55
CA THR A 26 24.08 3.69 -2.44
C THR A 26 25.21 3.17 -3.29
N TRP A 27 25.42 3.81 -4.44
CA TRP A 27 26.46 3.41 -5.38
C TRP A 27 27.22 4.61 -5.92
N ALA A 28 28.48 4.37 -6.28
CA ALA A 28 29.30 5.25 -7.08
C ALA A 28 30.02 4.39 -8.11
N CYS A 29 29.66 4.53 -9.38
CA CYS A 29 30.13 3.68 -10.46
C CYS A 29 30.82 4.50 -11.54
N ASP A 30 31.88 3.93 -12.08
CA ASP A 30 32.52 4.37 -13.30
C ASP A 30 32.29 3.33 -14.40
N SER A 31 32.13 3.81 -15.63
CA SER A 31 31.95 3.00 -16.82
C SER A 31 33.07 3.27 -17.82
N TYR A 32 33.62 2.21 -18.38
CA TYR A 32 34.75 2.28 -19.29
C TYR A 32 34.47 1.46 -20.57
N ASN A 33 34.89 1.96 -21.69
CA ASN A 33 34.84 1.21 -22.94
C ASN A 33 35.96 0.15 -22.94
N VAL A 34 35.63 -1.06 -23.33
CA VAL A 34 36.59 -2.14 -23.59
C VAL A 34 37.11 -1.99 -25.03
N THR A 35 38.41 -1.78 -25.18
CA THR A 35 39.06 -1.55 -26.48
C THR A 35 39.63 -2.81 -27.10
N GLY A 36 39.95 -3.80 -26.26
CA GLY A 36 40.47 -5.10 -26.70
C GLY A 36 39.85 -6.24 -25.91
N TRP A 37 39.17 -7.14 -26.62
CA TRP A 37 38.61 -8.38 -26.10
C TRP A 37 38.43 -9.38 -27.23
N ASP A 38 38.92 -10.58 -27.06
CA ASP A 38 38.87 -11.66 -28.09
C ASP A 38 37.54 -12.41 -28.11
N GLY A 39 36.59 -12.05 -27.21
CA GLY A 39 35.28 -12.73 -27.12
C GLY A 39 35.27 -13.98 -26.24
N SER A 40 36.42 -14.39 -25.70
CA SER A 40 36.56 -15.65 -24.94
C SER A 40 37.48 -15.53 -23.71
N SER A 41 38.44 -14.60 -23.70
CA SER A 41 39.38 -14.45 -22.58
C SER A 41 38.80 -13.66 -21.43
N ALA A 42 39.35 -13.91 -20.24
CA ALA A 42 39.10 -13.12 -19.06
C ALA A 42 39.83 -11.76 -19.10
N ASP A 43 40.83 -11.63 -19.94
CA ASP A 43 41.66 -10.43 -20.04
C ASP A 43 41.01 -9.41 -20.99
N LEU A 44 40.79 -8.22 -20.45
CA LEU A 44 40.18 -7.11 -21.15
C LEU A 44 41.20 -5.96 -21.27
N GLU A 45 41.28 -5.36 -22.42
CA GLU A 45 41.94 -4.06 -22.55
C GLU A 45 40.91 -2.95 -22.38
N VAL A 46 41.00 -2.24 -21.26
CA VAL A 46 40.00 -1.24 -20.85
C VAL A 46 40.57 0.15 -21.04
N ALA A 47 39.81 1.01 -21.70
CA ALA A 47 40.22 2.39 -21.94
C ALA A 47 40.55 3.12 -20.61
N ASN A 48 41.71 3.77 -20.55
CA ASN A 48 42.21 4.50 -19.38
C ASN A 48 42.61 3.67 -18.16
N LEU A 49 42.36 2.36 -18.15
CA LEU A 49 42.73 1.46 -17.05
C LEU A 49 43.86 0.48 -17.47
N GLY A 50 43.97 0.19 -18.77
CA GLY A 50 44.87 -0.84 -19.28
C GLY A 50 44.26 -2.24 -19.20
N ASN A 51 45.12 -3.25 -18.96
CA ASN A 51 44.67 -4.63 -18.89
C ASN A 51 44.01 -4.91 -17.54
N VAL A 52 42.80 -5.42 -17.61
CA VAL A 52 42.00 -5.85 -16.45
C VAL A 52 41.59 -7.30 -16.67
N THR A 53 41.85 -8.16 -15.69
CA THR A 53 41.37 -9.54 -15.74
C THR A 53 40.05 -9.63 -15.00
N VAL A 54 39.00 -10.06 -15.70
CA VAL A 54 37.73 -10.44 -15.09
C VAL A 54 37.67 -11.95 -14.94
N PHE A 55 36.73 -12.41 -14.16
CA PHE A 55 36.61 -13.82 -13.79
C PHE A 55 36.57 -14.78 -14.99
N GLN A 56 37.38 -15.84 -14.95
CA GLN A 56 37.45 -16.90 -15.99
C GLN A 56 36.23 -17.84 -15.91
N GLN A 57 35.12 -17.45 -16.44
CA GLN A 57 33.98 -18.34 -16.61
C GLN A 57 33.66 -18.52 -18.08
N PRO A 58 33.21 -19.70 -18.52
CA PRO A 58 32.67 -19.84 -19.86
C PRO A 58 31.46 -18.94 -20.00
N MET A 59 31.64 -17.83 -20.70
CA MET A 59 30.63 -16.79 -20.90
C MET A 59 29.56 -17.17 -21.94
N ALA A 60 29.36 -18.44 -22.20
CA ALA A 60 28.37 -18.88 -23.15
C ALA A 60 26.98 -18.38 -22.72
N ASN A 61 26.47 -17.39 -23.44
CA ASN A 61 25.17 -16.75 -23.27
C ASN A 61 24.99 -15.84 -22.03
N ALA A 62 26.06 -15.48 -21.32
CA ALA A 62 25.98 -14.44 -20.30
C ALA A 62 26.26 -13.06 -20.90
N LEU A 63 25.43 -12.05 -20.59
CA LEU A 63 25.68 -10.67 -20.96
C LEU A 63 26.49 -9.92 -19.91
N ASN A 64 26.24 -10.19 -18.64
CA ASN A 64 26.92 -9.53 -17.53
C ASN A 64 27.65 -10.54 -16.67
N VAL A 65 28.93 -10.27 -16.44
CA VAL A 65 29.78 -10.98 -15.47
C VAL A 65 30.09 -10.02 -14.34
N TRP A 66 29.90 -10.46 -13.13
CA TRP A 66 30.07 -9.67 -11.92
C TRP A 66 31.18 -10.28 -11.10
N VAL A 67 32.09 -9.44 -10.60
CA VAL A 67 33.23 -9.89 -9.79
C VAL A 67 33.30 -9.02 -8.54
N ALA A 68 33.41 -9.68 -7.39
CA ALA A 68 33.67 -9.00 -6.13
C ALA A 68 35.20 -8.91 -5.92
N GLU A 69 35.74 -7.69 -5.91
CA GLU A 69 37.11 -7.48 -5.49
C GLU A 69 37.24 -7.76 -3.99
N ASP A 70 38.37 -8.27 -3.55
CA ASP A 70 38.70 -8.40 -2.12
C ASP A 70 39.06 -7.05 -1.47
N SER A 71 38.83 -5.96 -2.17
CA SER A 71 39.12 -4.60 -1.73
C SER A 71 37.87 -3.91 -1.16
N LYS A 72 38.02 -3.38 0.06
CA LYS A 72 37.03 -2.48 0.67
C LYS A 72 37.15 -1.09 0.08
N CYS A 73 36.04 -0.37 0.04
CA CYS A 73 36.11 1.05 -0.26
C CYS A 73 36.88 1.80 0.83
N GLU A 74 37.74 2.75 0.47
CA GLU A 74 38.50 3.52 1.44
C GLU A 74 37.58 4.21 2.46
N GLY A 75 37.88 3.98 3.74
CA GLY A 75 37.21 4.64 4.86
C GLY A 75 35.78 4.17 5.16
N ASN A 76 35.28 3.14 4.48
CA ASN A 76 33.91 2.62 4.71
C ASN A 76 33.87 1.09 4.84
N ASN A 77 33.71 0.60 6.05
CA ASN A 77 33.62 -0.84 6.33
C ASN A 77 32.32 -1.51 5.82
N ARG A 78 31.33 -0.72 5.40
CA ARG A 78 30.04 -1.18 4.88
C ARG A 78 29.96 -1.03 3.38
N CYS A 79 31.07 -1.00 2.70
CA CYS A 79 31.21 -0.81 1.28
C CYS A 79 32.14 -1.86 0.69
N GLN A 80 31.77 -2.36 -0.48
CA GLN A 80 32.58 -3.27 -1.28
C GLN A 80 32.73 -2.76 -2.70
N VAL A 81 33.90 -3.01 -3.30
CA VAL A 81 34.12 -2.77 -4.72
C VAL A 81 33.61 -3.96 -5.50
N VAL A 82 32.72 -3.69 -6.45
CA VAL A 82 32.18 -4.72 -7.36
C VAL A 82 32.46 -4.27 -8.78
N GLN A 83 33.09 -5.16 -9.54
CA GLN A 83 33.32 -5.00 -10.96
C GLN A 83 32.21 -5.67 -11.75
N ALA A 84 31.90 -5.15 -12.94
CA ALA A 84 31.02 -5.84 -13.88
C ALA A 84 31.58 -5.70 -15.29
N PHE A 85 31.43 -6.75 -16.05
CA PHE A 85 31.76 -6.78 -17.47
C PHE A 85 30.51 -7.09 -18.28
N GLU A 86 30.10 -6.15 -19.12
CA GLU A 86 29.01 -6.32 -20.07
C GLU A 86 29.59 -6.85 -21.40
N ALA A 87 29.51 -8.17 -21.59
CA ALA A 87 30.07 -8.87 -22.73
C ALA A 87 29.20 -8.73 -23.96
N PHE A 88 29.29 -7.62 -24.65
CA PHE A 88 28.57 -7.42 -25.91
C PHE A 88 29.55 -7.24 -27.07
N THR A 89 29.38 -8.05 -28.11
CA THR A 89 30.34 -8.13 -29.22
C THR A 89 30.58 -6.84 -29.99
N THR A 90 29.62 -5.91 -29.99
CA THR A 90 29.73 -4.65 -30.75
C THR A 90 30.18 -3.46 -29.89
N ALA A 91 29.96 -3.50 -28.59
CA ALA A 91 30.37 -2.44 -27.66
C ALA A 91 30.38 -3.00 -26.23
N PRO A 92 31.45 -3.73 -25.85
CA PRO A 92 31.58 -4.22 -24.48
C PRO A 92 31.95 -3.07 -23.54
N TYR A 93 31.43 -3.13 -22.30
CA TYR A 93 31.69 -2.17 -21.25
C TYR A 93 32.20 -2.84 -20.00
N TYR A 94 33.13 -2.18 -19.33
CA TYR A 94 33.61 -2.54 -18.03
C TYR A 94 33.16 -1.51 -17.01
N TYR A 95 32.73 -1.96 -15.85
CA TYR A 95 32.26 -1.09 -14.77
C TYR A 95 33.00 -1.40 -13.48
N ARG A 96 33.28 -0.38 -12.70
CA ARG A 96 33.83 -0.49 -11.38
C ARG A 96 33.01 0.33 -10.41
N CYS A 97 32.37 -0.30 -9.46
CA CYS A 97 31.34 0.29 -8.61
C CYS A 97 31.69 0.12 -7.12
N ASN A 98 31.62 1.19 -6.38
CA ASN A 98 31.63 1.20 -4.93
C ASN A 98 30.19 1.11 -4.44
N ILE A 99 29.80 -0.03 -3.91
CA ILE A 99 28.45 -0.26 -3.38
C ILE A 99 28.50 -0.19 -1.86
N SER A 100 27.70 0.68 -1.27
CA SER A 100 27.68 0.86 0.18
C SER A 100 26.29 0.76 0.76
N MET A 101 26.22 0.35 2.03
CA MET A 101 24.99 0.16 2.77
C MET A 101 24.99 1.01 4.05
N SER A 102 23.93 1.77 4.26
CA SER A 102 23.80 2.60 5.45
C SER A 102 23.56 1.78 6.71
N LEU A 103 23.73 2.40 7.88
CA LEU A 103 23.12 1.91 9.11
C LEU A 103 21.60 1.97 8.99
N THR A 104 20.92 1.21 9.85
CA THR A 104 19.46 1.28 9.94
C THR A 104 19.05 2.62 10.56
N TYR A 105 18.28 3.42 9.82
CA TYR A 105 17.73 4.66 10.31
C TYR A 105 16.46 4.41 11.13
N ASN A 106 16.15 5.33 12.05
CA ASN A 106 14.97 5.27 12.91
C ASN A 106 14.86 4.00 13.76
N ASP A 107 16.00 3.43 14.14
CA ASP A 107 16.06 2.26 15.01
C ASP A 107 16.73 2.58 16.37
N PRO A 108 16.06 3.34 17.28
CA PRO A 108 16.65 3.79 18.54
C PRO A 108 16.97 2.64 19.51
N ARG A 109 16.47 1.43 19.26
CA ARG A 109 16.70 0.25 20.07
C ARG A 109 17.71 -0.72 19.48
N ASN A 110 18.25 -0.41 18.31
CA ASN A 110 19.14 -1.29 17.57
C ASN A 110 18.58 -2.70 17.31
N VAL A 111 17.27 -2.79 17.11
CA VAL A 111 16.55 -4.05 16.92
C VAL A 111 16.79 -4.63 15.52
N SER A 112 17.03 -3.76 14.53
CA SER A 112 17.29 -4.14 13.15
C SER A 112 18.75 -3.84 12.76
N TYR A 113 19.68 -4.12 13.68
CA TYR A 113 21.09 -3.89 13.43
C TYR A 113 21.62 -4.87 12.38
N ILE A 114 22.33 -4.33 11.40
CA ILE A 114 23.09 -5.09 10.41
C ILE A 114 24.55 -4.81 10.67
N SER A 115 25.33 -5.85 10.96
CA SER A 115 26.78 -5.71 11.20
C SER A 115 27.50 -5.20 9.95
N ASP A 116 28.69 -4.66 10.14
CA ASP A 116 29.50 -4.16 9.02
C ASP A 116 29.88 -5.29 8.07
N GLU A 117 30.18 -6.48 8.61
CA GLU A 117 30.50 -7.67 7.83
C GLU A 117 29.29 -8.12 6.99
N MET A 118 28.09 -8.16 7.59
CA MET A 118 26.89 -8.52 6.84
C MET A 118 26.57 -7.49 5.76
N ALA A 119 26.74 -6.20 6.05
CA ALA A 119 26.57 -5.14 5.07
C ALA A 119 27.59 -5.27 3.92
N GLN A 120 28.84 -5.60 4.23
CA GLN A 120 29.89 -5.82 3.24
C GLN A 120 29.58 -7.02 2.35
N ILE A 121 29.18 -8.17 2.93
CA ILE A 121 28.76 -9.34 2.17
C ILE A 121 27.56 -9.02 1.28
N ALA A 122 26.58 -8.31 1.80
CA ALA A 122 25.40 -7.95 1.02
C ALA A 122 25.71 -7.02 -0.17
N THR A 123 26.65 -6.09 0.00
CA THR A 123 27.02 -5.15 -1.08
C THR A 123 27.72 -5.82 -2.26
N SER A 124 28.35 -6.97 -2.05
CA SER A 124 28.99 -7.78 -3.10
C SER A 124 28.21 -9.06 -3.45
N ALA A 125 27.03 -9.26 -2.85
CA ALA A 125 26.28 -10.51 -2.98
C ALA A 125 25.97 -10.89 -4.44
N ILE A 126 25.80 -9.92 -5.35
CA ILE A 126 25.54 -10.18 -6.77
C ILE A 126 26.66 -11.00 -7.42
N ALA A 127 27.88 -10.84 -6.98
CA ALA A 127 29.05 -11.57 -7.47
C ALA A 127 29.36 -12.84 -6.63
N GLN A 128 29.00 -12.85 -5.34
CA GLN A 128 29.35 -13.93 -4.40
C GLN A 128 28.48 -15.18 -4.52
N THR A 129 27.38 -15.14 -5.25
CA THR A 129 26.50 -16.30 -5.45
C THR A 129 27.03 -17.30 -6.46
N GLY A 130 28.15 -17.00 -7.11
CA GLY A 130 28.74 -17.80 -8.17
C GLY A 130 29.93 -18.64 -7.74
N PHE A 131 30.99 -18.55 -8.52
CA PHE A 131 32.19 -19.34 -8.36
C PHE A 131 33.29 -18.51 -7.68
N VAL A 132 34.23 -19.21 -7.04
CA VAL A 132 35.44 -18.62 -6.47
C VAL A 132 36.62 -19.14 -7.30
N ASP A 133 37.47 -18.26 -7.77
CA ASP A 133 38.66 -18.63 -8.52
C ASP A 133 39.85 -19.04 -7.62
N ALA A 134 41.00 -19.32 -8.22
CA ALA A 134 42.21 -19.75 -7.49
C ALA A 134 42.81 -18.62 -6.62
N ASP A 135 42.51 -17.36 -6.95
CA ASP A 135 43.00 -16.17 -6.25
C ASP A 135 42.02 -15.71 -5.14
N GLY A 136 40.90 -16.41 -5.00
CA GLY A 136 39.86 -16.15 -3.99
C GLY A 136 38.83 -15.09 -4.40
N GLU A 137 38.90 -14.63 -5.64
CA GLU A 137 37.88 -13.71 -6.16
C GLU A 137 36.58 -14.46 -6.47
N SER A 138 35.45 -13.85 -6.11
CA SER A 138 34.13 -14.40 -6.37
C SER A 138 33.53 -13.75 -7.60
N GLY A 139 33.00 -14.58 -8.52
CA GLY A 139 32.38 -14.10 -9.73
C GLY A 139 31.09 -14.83 -10.08
N GLN A 140 30.17 -14.14 -10.72
CA GLN A 140 28.89 -14.67 -11.19
C GLN A 140 28.55 -14.15 -12.57
N ALA A 141 28.10 -15.05 -13.42
CA ALA A 141 27.57 -14.72 -14.74
C ALA A 141 26.04 -14.94 -14.78
N TYR A 142 25.31 -13.94 -15.21
CA TYR A 142 23.86 -14.04 -15.34
C TYR A 142 23.44 -14.11 -16.83
N PRO A 143 22.49 -14.99 -17.18
CA PRO A 143 21.99 -15.09 -18.53
C PRO A 143 21.20 -13.83 -18.91
N SER A 144 21.16 -13.54 -20.22
CA SER A 144 20.48 -12.37 -20.78
C SER A 144 18.99 -12.26 -20.44
N GLU A 145 18.36 -13.39 -20.14
CA GLU A 145 16.93 -13.47 -19.77
C GLU A 145 16.67 -13.07 -18.32
N SER A 146 17.72 -13.01 -17.50
CA SER A 146 17.58 -12.57 -16.11
C SER A 146 17.59 -11.05 -16.02
N VAL A 147 16.92 -10.51 -14.99
CA VAL A 147 16.97 -9.07 -14.67
C VAL A 147 18.41 -8.58 -14.45
N TRP A 148 19.27 -9.45 -13.94
CA TRP A 148 20.69 -9.17 -13.65
C TRP A 148 21.58 -9.30 -14.88
N GLY A 149 21.12 -9.97 -15.92
CA GLY A 149 21.79 -10.10 -17.21
C GLY A 149 21.39 -9.04 -18.24
N LEU A 150 20.49 -8.12 -17.88
CA LEU A 150 20.01 -7.08 -18.79
C LEU A 150 21.16 -6.14 -19.20
N ARG A 151 21.09 -5.68 -20.45
CA ARG A 151 22.05 -4.77 -21.03
C ARG A 151 21.93 -3.36 -20.45
N MET A 152 23.03 -2.81 -19.96
CA MET A 152 23.11 -1.47 -19.39
C MET A 152 23.64 -0.41 -20.38
N THR A 153 24.22 -0.84 -21.51
CA THR A 153 24.70 0.02 -22.60
C THR A 153 25.68 1.11 -22.19
N GLY A 154 26.58 0.80 -21.25
CA GLY A 154 27.55 1.76 -20.72
C GLY A 154 27.03 2.69 -19.64
N SER A 155 25.79 2.54 -19.19
CA SER A 155 25.21 3.37 -18.12
C SER A 155 25.74 2.95 -16.74
N ALA A 156 26.68 3.70 -16.19
CA ALA A 156 27.24 3.48 -14.86
C ALA A 156 26.15 3.55 -13.77
N ASP A 157 25.19 4.48 -13.92
CA ASP A 157 24.11 4.64 -12.94
C ASP A 157 23.17 3.43 -12.91
N SER A 158 22.77 2.94 -14.09
CA SER A 158 21.91 1.74 -14.18
C SER A 158 22.61 0.50 -13.64
N MET A 159 23.92 0.37 -13.89
CA MET A 159 24.72 -0.75 -13.37
C MET A 159 24.82 -0.70 -11.85
N GLY A 160 25.12 0.46 -11.28
CA GLY A 160 25.20 0.64 -9.83
C GLY A 160 23.85 0.45 -9.14
N GLN A 161 22.78 0.94 -9.76
CA GLN A 161 21.42 0.73 -9.26
C GLN A 161 21.07 -0.77 -9.17
N ASN A 162 21.43 -1.56 -10.19
CA ASN A 162 21.23 -3.01 -10.20
C ASN A 162 21.95 -3.68 -9.03
N MET A 163 23.22 -3.34 -8.82
CA MET A 163 24.01 -3.85 -7.69
C MET A 163 23.38 -3.49 -6.33
N ALA A 164 22.93 -2.24 -6.19
CA ALA A 164 22.31 -1.75 -4.97
C ALA A 164 20.97 -2.47 -4.68
N ILE A 165 20.14 -2.70 -5.70
CA ILE A 165 18.89 -3.46 -5.58
C ILE A 165 19.17 -4.90 -5.15
N PHE A 166 20.17 -5.55 -5.74
CA PHE A 166 20.57 -6.90 -5.36
C PHE A 166 21.00 -6.95 -3.90
N SER A 167 21.81 -5.99 -3.45
CA SER A 167 22.27 -5.88 -2.06
C SER A 167 21.10 -5.78 -1.08
N MET A 168 20.08 -5.00 -1.42
CA MET A 168 18.86 -4.90 -0.61
C MET A 168 18.05 -6.19 -0.61
N GLY A 169 18.00 -6.90 -1.74
CA GLY A 169 17.39 -8.21 -1.85
C GLY A 169 18.09 -9.27 -1.01
N ALA A 170 19.43 -9.23 -0.96
CA ALA A 170 20.24 -10.14 -0.12
C ALA A 170 19.94 -9.93 1.38
N ILE A 171 19.83 -8.68 1.84
CA ILE A 171 19.45 -8.40 3.24
C ILE A 171 18.01 -8.86 3.52
N ALA A 172 17.08 -8.61 2.59
CA ALA A 172 15.70 -9.04 2.76
C ALA A 172 15.60 -10.58 2.86
N GLY A 173 16.28 -11.30 1.98
CA GLY A 173 16.34 -12.77 2.02
C GLY A 173 17.03 -13.31 3.26
N ALA A 174 18.11 -12.68 3.72
CA ALA A 174 18.75 -13.03 4.98
C ALA A 174 17.83 -12.80 6.18
N ALA A 175 17.09 -11.69 6.20
CA ALA A 175 16.13 -11.38 7.26
C ALA A 175 14.98 -12.37 7.30
N GLU A 176 14.49 -12.84 6.14
CA GLU A 176 13.41 -13.82 6.05
C GLU A 176 13.81 -15.20 6.57
N ASN A 177 15.06 -15.60 6.39
CA ASN A 177 15.57 -16.93 6.72
C ASN A 177 16.28 -17.02 8.09
N ASN A 178 16.51 -15.90 8.77
CA ASN A 178 17.15 -15.90 10.08
C ASN A 178 16.15 -16.08 11.22
N LEU A 179 16.66 -16.60 12.34
CA LEU A 179 15.89 -16.72 13.58
C LEU A 179 15.47 -15.33 14.08
N TYR A 180 14.19 -15.15 14.29
CA TYR A 180 13.64 -13.92 14.83
C TYR A 180 14.04 -13.73 16.29
N THR A 181 14.55 -12.55 16.62
CA THR A 181 14.75 -12.16 18.01
C THR A 181 13.47 -11.49 18.50
N SER A 182 12.85 -12.05 19.53
CA SER A 182 11.63 -11.49 20.12
C SER A 182 11.98 -10.42 21.15
N TYR A 183 11.48 -9.23 20.95
CA TYR A 183 11.61 -8.12 21.92
C TYR A 183 10.24 -7.82 22.54
N ALA A 184 10.22 -7.65 23.86
CA ALA A 184 9.03 -7.22 24.56
C ALA A 184 8.65 -5.80 24.10
N GLY A 185 7.48 -5.66 23.51
CA GLY A 185 6.94 -4.40 23.02
C GLY A 185 5.45 -4.30 23.30
N LYS A 186 4.88 -3.11 23.11
CA LYS A 186 3.42 -2.96 23.10
C LYS A 186 2.95 -3.38 21.71
N ALA A 187 1.99 -4.31 21.67
CA ALA A 187 1.30 -4.61 20.42
C ALA A 187 0.70 -3.30 19.86
N PRO A 188 0.87 -3.01 18.57
CA PRO A 188 0.18 -1.88 17.98
C PRO A 188 -1.32 -2.14 18.08
N SER A 189 -2.05 -1.18 18.62
CA SER A 189 -3.50 -1.28 18.59
C SER A 189 -3.93 -1.24 17.12
N PRO A 190 -4.80 -2.13 16.65
CA PRO A 190 -5.32 -2.08 15.30
C PRO A 190 -6.16 -0.80 15.17
N GLY A 191 -5.53 0.26 14.71
CA GLY A 191 -6.17 1.52 14.40
C GLY A 191 -6.40 1.60 12.90
N VAL A 192 -7.64 1.70 12.48
CA VAL A 192 -7.94 2.10 11.11
C VAL A 192 -7.71 3.60 11.02
N ILE A 193 -6.57 3.99 10.45
CA ILE A 193 -6.36 5.40 10.11
C ILE A 193 -7.09 5.66 8.79
N LEU A 194 -8.23 6.33 8.88
CA LEU A 194 -8.92 6.82 7.71
C LEU A 194 -8.10 7.98 7.12
N GLN A 195 -7.31 7.69 6.10
CA GLN A 195 -6.55 8.71 5.38
C GLN A 195 -7.46 9.37 4.34
N VAL A 196 -8.04 10.49 4.71
CA VAL A 196 -8.87 11.30 3.81
C VAL A 196 -7.94 12.19 2.99
N GLY A 197 -7.74 11.86 1.71
CA GLY A 197 -6.81 12.58 0.81
C GLY A 197 -7.15 14.07 0.63
N HIS A 198 -8.43 14.44 0.76
CA HIS A 198 -8.91 15.83 0.68
C HIS A 198 -9.74 16.20 1.92
N GLN A 199 -9.05 16.43 3.03
CA GLN A 199 -9.70 16.76 4.32
C GLN A 199 -10.74 17.89 4.21
N ARG A 200 -10.43 18.96 3.49
CA ARG A 200 -11.36 20.10 3.31
C ARG A 200 -12.64 19.67 2.61
N LEU A 201 -12.54 18.88 1.55
CA LEU A 201 -13.70 18.38 0.81
C LEU A 201 -14.55 17.45 1.69
N PHE A 202 -13.91 16.56 2.44
CA PHE A 202 -14.57 15.66 3.38
C PHE A 202 -15.39 16.42 4.43
N TYR A 203 -14.78 17.39 5.11
CA TYR A 203 -15.50 18.19 6.12
C TYR A 203 -16.59 19.06 5.50
N THR A 204 -16.42 19.56 4.28
CA THR A 204 -17.46 20.31 3.59
C THR A 204 -18.68 19.44 3.27
N ILE A 205 -18.45 18.22 2.76
CA ILE A 205 -19.53 17.26 2.48
C ILE A 205 -20.23 16.85 3.77
N LEU A 206 -19.48 16.52 4.81
CA LEU A 206 -20.02 16.13 6.12
C LEU A 206 -20.85 17.27 6.72
N GLY A 207 -20.34 18.51 6.67
CA GLY A 207 -21.05 19.70 7.11
C GLY A 207 -22.34 19.96 6.35
N ALA A 208 -22.32 19.80 5.01
CA ALA A 208 -23.49 19.96 4.17
C ALA A 208 -24.58 18.91 4.48
N ILE A 209 -24.18 17.64 4.67
CA ILE A 209 -25.11 16.57 5.05
C ILE A 209 -25.75 16.86 6.42
N THR A 210 -24.93 17.28 7.39
CA THR A 210 -25.41 17.60 8.75
C THR A 210 -26.38 18.79 8.71
N ALA A 211 -26.06 19.84 7.97
CA ALA A 211 -26.93 21.00 7.82
C ALA A 211 -28.27 20.62 7.14
N ALA A 212 -28.23 19.78 6.11
CA ALA A 212 -29.44 19.28 5.43
C ALA A 212 -30.33 18.48 6.40
N HIS A 213 -29.75 17.64 7.26
CA HIS A 213 -30.50 16.90 8.27
C HIS A 213 -31.15 17.84 9.31
N LEU A 214 -30.45 18.86 9.77
CA LEU A 214 -31.00 19.85 10.70
C LEU A 214 -32.17 20.62 10.09
N VAL A 215 -32.05 21.05 8.83
CA VAL A 215 -33.14 21.71 8.07
C VAL A 215 -34.33 20.77 7.93
N PHE A 216 -34.09 19.52 7.59
CA PHE A 216 -35.13 18.51 7.47
C PHE A 216 -35.88 18.29 8.80
N LEU A 217 -35.14 18.12 9.90
CA LEU A 217 -35.73 17.95 11.23
C LEU A 217 -36.56 19.18 11.63
N TRP A 218 -36.07 20.40 11.34
CA TRP A 218 -36.82 21.62 11.61
C TRP A 218 -38.09 21.68 10.77
N LEU A 219 -38.04 21.31 9.51
CA LEU A 219 -39.23 21.25 8.59
C LEU A 219 -40.24 20.24 9.13
N VAL A 220 -39.81 19.06 9.52
CA VAL A 220 -40.67 18.01 10.12
C VAL A 220 -41.32 18.54 11.38
N ALA A 221 -40.57 19.14 12.30
CA ALA A 221 -41.09 19.73 13.53
C ALA A 221 -42.10 20.88 13.24
N TYR A 222 -41.78 21.72 12.25
CA TYR A 222 -42.69 22.79 11.84
C TYR A 222 -43.99 22.26 11.28
N LEU A 223 -43.95 21.25 10.40
CA LEU A 223 -45.13 20.60 9.84
C LEU A 223 -45.92 19.85 10.92
N ALA A 224 -45.25 19.11 11.79
CA ALA A 224 -45.88 18.40 12.91
C ALA A 224 -46.59 19.33 13.87
N ASN A 225 -46.07 20.53 14.09
CA ASN A 225 -46.71 21.53 14.92
C ASN A 225 -47.95 22.16 14.28
N ARG A 226 -48.08 22.04 12.96
CA ARG A 226 -49.28 22.49 12.19
C ARG A 226 -50.34 21.41 12.02
N VAL A 227 -49.94 20.14 12.10
CA VAL A 227 -50.88 19.03 12.04
C VAL A 227 -51.33 18.70 13.46
N MET A 228 -52.61 18.65 13.70
CA MET A 228 -53.14 18.25 14.99
C MET A 228 -53.02 16.73 15.13
N VAL A 229 -51.87 16.30 15.57
CA VAL A 229 -51.69 14.92 16.00
C VAL A 229 -52.12 14.86 17.47
N GLY A 230 -53.23 14.18 17.74
CA GLY A 230 -53.63 13.90 19.13
C GLY A 230 -52.55 13.06 19.84
N PRO A 231 -52.64 12.97 21.16
CA PRO A 231 -51.67 12.13 21.93
C PRO A 231 -51.67 10.72 21.35
N GLU A 232 -50.45 10.20 21.22
CA GLU A 232 -50.19 8.87 20.63
C GLU A 232 -50.94 7.78 21.40
N GLY A 233 -51.88 7.15 20.74
CA GLY A 233 -52.67 6.07 21.31
C GLY A 233 -53.89 5.69 20.47
N ALA A 234 -54.39 4.47 20.68
CA ALA A 234 -55.59 4.00 19.99
C ALA A 234 -56.82 4.91 20.18
N LEU A 235 -56.83 5.67 21.29
CA LEU A 235 -57.88 6.64 21.60
C LEU A 235 -57.84 7.85 20.69
N SER A 236 -56.65 8.33 20.33
CA SER A 236 -56.51 9.52 19.45
C SER A 236 -56.88 9.16 18.01
N LEU A 237 -56.54 7.96 17.56
CA LEU A 237 -56.97 7.43 16.26
C LEU A 237 -58.49 7.27 16.24
N ALA A 238 -59.11 6.75 17.32
CA ALA A 238 -60.54 6.61 17.45
C ALA A 238 -61.27 7.97 17.43
N LEU A 239 -60.71 9.00 18.09
CA LEU A 239 -61.20 10.38 18.07
C LEU A 239 -61.06 11.03 16.68
N LEU A 240 -60.00 10.75 15.97
CA LEU A 240 -59.80 11.24 14.60
C LEU A 240 -60.80 10.59 13.63
N LEU A 241 -61.11 9.33 13.82
CA LEU A 241 -62.07 8.57 12.98
C LEU A 241 -63.52 8.75 13.42
N ARG A 242 -63.79 9.40 14.58
CA ARG A 242 -65.11 9.61 15.12
C ARG A 242 -66.10 10.25 14.12
N PRO A 243 -65.76 11.32 13.37
CA PRO A 243 -66.67 11.90 12.40
C PRO A 243 -67.07 10.89 11.32
N ILE A 244 -66.15 10.00 10.94
CA ILE A 244 -66.42 8.95 9.94
C ILE A 244 -67.30 7.85 10.58
N ALA A 245 -67.04 7.49 11.80
CA ALA A 245 -67.82 6.51 12.54
C ALA A 245 -69.24 6.99 12.82
N ASP A 246 -69.44 8.29 13.18
CA ASP A 246 -70.73 8.90 13.41
C ASP A 246 -71.54 8.98 12.13
N ALA A 247 -70.93 9.37 10.98
CA ALA A 247 -71.54 9.37 9.65
C ALA A 247 -71.99 7.93 9.22
N LEU A 248 -71.13 6.94 9.45
CA LEU A 248 -71.47 5.54 9.16
C LEU A 248 -72.54 4.98 10.09
N ALA A 249 -72.57 5.36 11.39
CA ALA A 249 -73.57 4.95 12.34
C ALA A 249 -74.95 5.56 11.99
N ALA A 250 -75.00 6.79 11.52
CA ALA A 250 -76.24 7.43 11.04
C ALA A 250 -76.85 6.69 9.83
N LEU A 251 -76.01 6.10 9.00
CA LEU A 251 -76.41 5.33 7.81
C LEU A 251 -76.72 3.86 8.15
N GLY A 252 -76.17 3.31 9.27
CA GLY A 252 -76.22 1.90 9.65
C GLY A 252 -77.49 1.46 10.39
N ASN A 253 -78.38 2.37 10.77
CA ASN A 253 -79.64 2.01 11.44
C ASN A 253 -80.69 1.38 10.52
N GLY A 254 -80.38 1.21 9.23
CA GLY A 254 -81.21 0.48 8.25
C GLY A 254 -80.67 -0.92 8.03
N LYS A 255 -81.52 -1.95 8.20
CA LYS A 255 -81.20 -3.38 8.03
C LYS A 255 -80.69 -3.84 6.66
N ASN A 256 -80.12 -2.93 5.86
CA ASN A 256 -79.72 -3.23 4.48
C ASN A 256 -78.20 -3.08 4.29
N ASN A 257 -77.48 -4.22 4.32
CA ASN A 257 -76.06 -4.27 4.07
C ASN A 257 -75.57 -3.65 2.74
N GLN A 258 -76.48 -3.51 1.78
CA GLN A 258 -76.23 -2.92 0.46
C GLN A 258 -76.16 -1.40 0.56
N ALA A 259 -77.10 -0.77 1.23
CA ALA A 259 -77.13 0.66 1.46
C ALA A 259 -75.92 1.17 2.26
N PHE A 260 -75.40 0.36 3.18
CA PHE A 260 -74.20 0.64 3.94
C PHE A 260 -72.95 0.64 3.04
N LYS A 261 -72.84 -0.35 2.15
CA LYS A 261 -71.73 -0.45 1.20
C LYS A 261 -71.73 0.73 0.19
N ASP A 262 -72.89 1.12 -0.29
CA ASP A 262 -73.03 2.21 -1.22
C ASP A 262 -72.79 3.56 -0.56
N ALA A 263 -73.18 3.74 0.68
CA ALA A 263 -72.88 4.92 1.48
C ALA A 263 -71.36 5.02 1.79
N MET A 264 -70.76 3.92 2.11
CA MET A 264 -69.31 3.86 2.37
C MET A 264 -68.49 4.19 1.09
N LYS A 265 -69.00 3.80 -0.06
CA LYS A 265 -68.38 4.06 -1.36
C LYS A 265 -68.54 5.51 -1.82
N ASN A 266 -69.60 6.19 -1.38
CA ASN A 266 -69.89 7.56 -1.75
C ASN A 266 -69.52 8.61 -0.70
N THR A 267 -69.06 8.20 0.47
CA THR A 267 -68.62 9.11 1.54
C THR A 267 -67.23 9.64 1.19
N MET A 268 -67.17 10.88 0.83
CA MET A 268 -65.91 11.53 0.54
C MET A 268 -65.32 12.14 1.81
N VAL A 269 -64.18 11.68 2.19
CA VAL A 269 -63.47 12.21 3.35
C VAL A 269 -62.49 13.28 2.87
N ARG A 270 -62.67 14.49 3.34
CA ARG A 270 -61.86 15.63 2.94
C ARG A 270 -61.08 16.16 4.12
N TYR A 271 -59.83 16.44 3.89
CA TYR A 271 -58.97 17.05 4.88
C TYR A 271 -59.02 18.55 4.74
N GLU A 272 -59.69 19.25 5.64
CA GLU A 272 -59.92 20.68 5.53
C GLU A 272 -59.33 21.47 6.68
N LYS A 273 -58.86 22.68 6.40
CA LYS A 273 -58.33 23.62 7.38
C LYS A 273 -59.45 24.32 8.10
N GLY A 274 -59.66 24.04 9.37
CA GLY A 274 -60.66 24.71 10.18
C GLY A 274 -60.33 26.21 10.43
N PRO A 275 -61.31 26.96 10.94
CA PRO A 275 -61.18 28.40 11.18
C PRO A 275 -60.02 28.74 12.16
N ASN A 276 -59.60 27.80 12.98
CA ASN A 276 -58.49 27.96 13.92
C ASN A 276 -57.13 27.60 13.30
N GLY A 277 -57.05 27.48 11.97
CA GLY A 277 -55.84 27.14 11.27
C GLY A 277 -55.38 25.67 11.40
N LYS A 278 -56.13 24.83 12.10
CA LYS A 278 -55.84 23.39 12.32
C LYS A 278 -56.57 22.56 11.30
N TRP A 279 -55.87 21.53 10.81
CA TRP A 279 -56.47 20.60 9.86
C TRP A 279 -57.37 19.59 10.59
N LYS A 280 -58.54 19.32 10.06
CA LYS A 280 -59.51 18.35 10.54
C LYS A 280 -60.08 17.53 9.39
N LEU A 281 -60.43 16.29 9.66
CA LEU A 281 -61.20 15.48 8.71
C LEU A 281 -62.65 15.92 8.72
N ASN A 282 -63.18 16.19 7.52
CA ASN A 282 -64.59 16.50 7.32
C ASN A 282 -65.17 15.45 6.35
N THR A 283 -66.38 14.96 6.66
CA THR A 283 -67.11 14.03 5.80
C THR A 283 -68.18 14.80 5.08
N SER A 284 -68.17 14.79 3.77
CA SER A 284 -69.22 15.34 2.92
C SER A 284 -69.95 14.21 2.19
#